data_252abf7758c7bd8085a4572e75d3bb26
#
_entry.id   252abf7758c7bd8085a4572e75d3bb26
#
_cell.length_a   1.000
_cell.length_b   1.000
_cell.length_c   1.000
_cell.angle_alpha   90.00
_cell.angle_beta   90.00
_cell.angle_gamma   90.00
#
_symmetry.space_group_name_H-M   'P 1'
#
loop_
_entity.id
_entity.type
_entity.pdbx_description
1 polymer ?
#
loop_
_entity_poly.entity_id
_entity_poly.type
_entity_poly.pdbx_seq_one_letter_code
_entity_poly.pdbx_strand_id
1 'polypeptide(L)'
;MAIQIGKYNFEGHFRDPASLREQSGVYAVLGGNGANSWKIVDIGESEQICSRVSNHDRADCWNRNRGNGLAYAAYYCNERDRMRIEQELRAQYNPPCGDR
;
A
#
# COMPACT_ATOMS: atom_id res chain seq x y z
N MET A 1 -1.61 5.35 -14.55
CA MET A 1 -0.40 4.57 -14.32
C MET A 1 -0.72 3.43 -13.35
N ALA A 2 -0.11 2.28 -13.53
CA ALA A 2 -0.41 1.12 -12.69
C ALA A 2 0.84 0.36 -12.33
N ILE A 3 0.82 -0.26 -11.16
CA ILE A 3 1.90 -1.13 -10.70
C ILE A 3 1.29 -2.46 -10.29
N GLN A 4 1.88 -3.55 -10.74
CA GLN A 4 1.36 -4.88 -10.43
C GLN A 4 1.90 -5.37 -9.09
N ILE A 5 1.00 -5.77 -8.20
CA ILE A 5 1.36 -6.34 -6.91
C ILE A 5 0.58 -7.64 -6.80
N GLY A 6 1.30 -8.77 -6.71
CA GLY A 6 0.67 -10.06 -6.87
C GLY A 6 0.02 -10.15 -8.24
N LYS A 7 -1.23 -10.56 -8.29
CA LYS A 7 -1.97 -10.65 -9.55
C LYS A 7 -2.86 -9.43 -9.80
N TYR A 8 -2.69 -8.36 -9.03
CA TYR A 8 -3.57 -7.19 -9.09
C TYR A 8 -2.84 -5.98 -9.65
N ASN A 9 -3.52 -5.18 -10.46
CA ASN A 9 -2.99 -3.92 -10.97
C ASN A 9 -3.45 -2.79 -10.05
N PHE A 10 -2.51 -2.29 -9.25
CA PHE A 10 -2.77 -1.16 -8.36
C PHE A 10 -2.58 0.14 -9.11
N GLU A 11 -3.44 1.12 -8.82
CA GLU A 11 -3.28 2.47 -9.34
C GLU A 11 -2.13 3.15 -8.61
N GLY A 12 -1.23 3.77 -9.35
CA GLY A 12 -0.06 4.45 -8.78
C GLY A 12 1.20 4.03 -9.53
N HIS A 13 2.31 4.20 -8.92
CA HIS A 13 2.52 4.66 -7.55
C HIS A 13 2.52 6.20 -7.47
N PHE A 14 2.21 6.72 -6.29
CA PHE A 14 2.17 8.16 -6.01
C PHE A 14 3.12 8.47 -4.85
N ARG A 15 3.79 9.61 -4.91
CA ARG A 15 4.67 10.05 -3.83
C ARG A 15 3.90 10.71 -2.69
N ASP A 16 2.72 11.23 -2.98
CA ASP A 16 1.89 11.94 -2.00
C ASP A 16 0.62 11.13 -1.75
N PRO A 17 0.33 10.73 -0.50
CA PRO A 17 -0.89 9.99 -0.21
C PRO A 17 -2.15 10.76 -0.58
N ALA A 18 -2.09 12.08 -0.66
CA ALA A 18 -3.24 12.89 -1.08
C ALA A 18 -3.68 12.60 -2.51
N SER A 19 -2.81 11.98 -3.32
CA SER A 19 -3.15 11.58 -4.69
C SER A 19 -4.03 10.33 -4.74
N LEU A 20 -4.17 9.62 -3.64
CA LEU A 20 -5.02 8.44 -3.56
C LEU A 20 -6.50 8.85 -3.51
N ARG A 21 -7.37 8.00 -4.03
CA ARG A 21 -8.81 8.25 -4.00
C ARG A 21 -9.38 7.90 -2.63
N GLU A 22 -10.43 8.64 -2.23
CA GLU A 22 -11.11 8.37 -0.97
C GLU A 22 -12.19 7.32 -1.20
N GLN A 23 -11.74 6.12 -1.50
CA GLN A 23 -12.62 5.00 -1.83
C GLN A 23 -12.17 3.75 -1.10
N SER A 24 -13.06 2.78 -1.04
CA SER A 24 -12.79 1.47 -0.45
C SER A 24 -11.76 0.71 -1.28
N GLY A 25 -10.81 0.05 -0.63
CA GLY A 25 -9.83 -0.75 -1.33
C GLY A 25 -8.68 -1.24 -0.48
N VAL A 26 -7.65 -1.70 -1.17
CA VAL A 26 -6.40 -2.17 -0.58
C VAL A 26 -5.30 -1.17 -0.94
N TYR A 27 -4.50 -0.78 0.05
CA TYR A 27 -3.37 0.10 -0.22
C TYR A 27 -2.06 -0.66 -0.06
N ALA A 28 -1.06 -0.20 -0.78
CA ALA A 28 0.30 -0.71 -0.65
C ALA A 28 1.23 0.46 -0.39
N VAL A 29 2.08 0.32 0.61
CA VAL A 29 3.13 1.29 0.91
C VAL A 29 4.44 0.71 0.41
N LEU A 30 5.15 1.49 -0.40
CA LEU A 30 6.33 1.04 -1.11
C LEU A 30 7.55 1.83 -0.65
N GLY A 31 8.66 1.15 -0.49
CA GLY A 31 9.95 1.78 -0.19
C GLY A 31 10.87 1.66 -1.38
N GLY A 32 11.52 2.76 -1.75
CA GLY A 32 12.43 2.78 -2.88
C GLY A 32 13.64 1.89 -2.63
N ASN A 33 13.99 1.07 -3.61
CA ASN A 33 15.08 0.11 -3.50
C ASN A 33 15.95 0.20 -4.76
N GLY A 34 16.59 1.36 -4.93
CA GLY A 34 17.37 1.64 -6.12
C GLY A 34 16.54 2.28 -7.21
N ALA A 35 17.11 2.39 -8.41
CA ALA A 35 16.44 3.04 -9.53
C ALA A 35 15.31 2.14 -10.04
N ASN A 36 14.09 2.66 -10.04
CA ASN A 36 12.91 1.98 -10.61
C ASN A 36 12.55 0.66 -9.91
N SER A 37 13.02 0.47 -8.70
CA SER A 37 12.73 -0.75 -7.95
C SER A 37 12.08 -0.39 -6.62
N TRP A 38 11.10 -1.20 -6.19
CA TRP A 38 10.31 -0.96 -4.99
C TRP A 38 10.18 -2.24 -4.19
N LYS A 39 10.24 -2.12 -2.87
CA LYS A 39 9.89 -3.22 -1.99
C LYS A 39 8.58 -2.91 -1.29
N ILE A 40 7.83 -3.94 -0.94
CA ILE A 40 6.58 -3.78 -0.23
C ILE A 40 6.87 -3.54 1.25
N VAL A 41 6.46 -2.38 1.76
CA VAL A 41 6.68 -2.00 3.15
C VAL A 41 5.47 -2.34 4.00
N ASP A 42 4.28 -2.17 3.45
CA ASP A 42 3.03 -2.47 4.17
C ASP A 42 1.91 -2.71 3.17
N ILE A 43 0.96 -3.52 3.58
CA ILE A 43 -0.28 -3.77 2.85
C ILE A 43 -1.41 -3.64 3.84
N GLY A 44 -2.44 -2.89 3.47
CA GLY A 44 -3.61 -2.74 4.33
C GLY A 44 -4.87 -2.51 3.52
N GLU A 45 -5.99 -2.41 4.21
CA GLU A 45 -7.26 -2.17 3.56
C GLU A 45 -8.04 -1.12 4.34
N SER A 46 -8.94 -0.42 3.66
CA SER A 46 -9.74 0.60 4.30
C SER A 46 -10.97 0.92 3.46
N GLU A 47 -12.00 1.38 4.12
CA GLU A 47 -13.19 1.93 3.45
C GLU A 47 -12.87 3.28 2.81
N GLN A 48 -11.88 3.99 3.36
CA GLN A 48 -11.47 5.32 2.89
C GLN A 48 -9.96 5.39 2.79
N ILE A 49 -9.44 4.97 1.64
CA ILE A 49 -8.00 4.77 1.44
C ILE A 49 -7.20 6.04 1.68
N CYS A 50 -7.62 7.17 1.08
CA CYS A 50 -6.82 8.41 1.17
C CYS A 50 -6.68 8.87 2.62
N SER A 51 -7.77 8.92 3.36
CA SER A 51 -7.74 9.34 4.76
C SER A 51 -6.90 8.39 5.62
N ARG A 52 -7.05 7.09 5.38
CA ARG A 52 -6.34 6.08 6.17
C ARG A 52 -4.83 6.18 5.97
N VAL A 53 -4.40 6.28 4.72
CA VAL A 53 -2.96 6.34 4.42
C VAL A 53 -2.37 7.66 4.87
N SER A 54 -3.11 8.76 4.76
CA SER A 54 -2.63 10.08 5.18
C SER A 54 -2.47 10.20 6.70
N ASN A 55 -3.18 9.39 7.48
CA ASN A 55 -3.20 9.48 8.94
C ASN A 55 -2.98 8.12 9.58
N HIS A 56 -1.98 7.39 9.12
CA HIS A 56 -1.79 6.02 9.55
C HIS A 56 -0.94 5.93 10.82
N ASP A 57 -1.35 5.02 11.71
CA ASP A 57 -0.64 4.80 12.97
C ASP A 57 0.69 4.04 12.78
N ARG A 58 0.93 3.45 11.62
CA ARG A 58 2.19 2.78 11.31
C ARG A 58 3.16 3.64 10.50
N ALA A 59 2.90 4.94 10.39
CA ALA A 59 3.75 5.83 9.61
C ALA A 59 5.22 5.79 10.04
N ASP A 60 5.49 5.63 11.34
CA ASP A 60 6.86 5.54 11.83
C ASP A 60 7.55 4.30 11.28
N CYS A 61 6.85 3.17 11.24
CA CYS A 61 7.40 1.95 10.66
C CYS A 61 7.67 2.14 9.18
N TRP A 62 6.76 2.78 8.45
CA TRP A 62 6.96 3.08 7.04
C TRP A 62 8.24 3.88 6.82
N ASN A 63 8.44 4.92 7.64
CA ASN A 63 9.63 5.78 7.51
C ASN A 63 10.92 5.04 7.80
N ARG A 64 10.90 4.10 8.75
CA ARG A 64 12.08 3.29 9.04
C ARG A 64 12.44 2.35 7.88
N ASN A 65 11.47 2.04 7.02
CA ASN A 65 11.66 1.11 5.91
C ASN A 65 11.60 1.78 4.55
N ARG A 66 11.73 3.11 4.50
CA ARG A 66 11.48 3.88 3.29
C ARG A 66 12.51 3.70 2.19
N GLY A 67 13.73 3.23 2.52
CA GLY A 67 14.79 3.16 1.54
C GLY A 67 15.03 4.54 0.91
N ASN A 68 14.87 4.64 -0.40
CA ASN A 68 15.08 5.89 -1.14
C ASN A 68 13.86 6.82 -1.10
N GLY A 69 12.80 6.43 -0.41
CA GLY A 69 11.61 7.23 -0.27
C GLY A 69 10.36 6.38 -0.34
N LEU A 70 9.27 6.90 0.20
CA LEU A 70 7.98 6.20 0.20
C LEU A 70 7.16 6.55 -1.03
N ALA A 71 6.37 5.57 -1.46
CA ALA A 71 5.35 5.77 -2.47
C ALA A 71 4.13 4.92 -2.10
N TYR A 72 3.01 5.19 -2.73
CA TYR A 72 1.73 4.60 -2.35
C TYR A 72 0.97 4.16 -3.59
N ALA A 73 0.26 3.06 -3.47
CA ALA A 73 -0.59 2.56 -4.54
C ALA A 73 -1.87 1.98 -3.94
N ALA A 74 -2.92 1.88 -4.74
CA ALA A 74 -4.19 1.37 -4.25
C ALA A 74 -4.92 0.57 -5.31
N TYR A 75 -5.65 -0.44 -4.85
CA TYR A 75 -6.53 -1.26 -5.65
C TYR A 75 -7.94 -1.10 -5.08
N TYR A 76 -8.82 -0.43 -5.83
CA TYR A 76 -10.15 -0.07 -5.32
C TYR A 76 -11.13 -1.20 -5.54
N CYS A 77 -11.84 -1.58 -4.48
CA CYS A 77 -12.78 -2.69 -4.51
C CYS A 77 -13.69 -2.62 -3.28
N ASN A 78 -14.70 -3.50 -3.22
CA ASN A 78 -15.64 -3.52 -2.12
C ASN A 78 -15.05 -4.17 -0.86
N GLU A 79 -15.79 -4.12 0.23
CA GLU A 79 -15.34 -4.59 1.54
C GLU A 79 -14.92 -6.06 1.52
N ARG A 80 -15.73 -6.91 0.90
CA ARG A 80 -15.45 -8.34 0.84
C ARG A 80 -14.12 -8.61 0.14
N ASP A 81 -13.90 -7.95 -1.00
CA ASP A 81 -12.69 -8.15 -1.77
C ASP A 81 -11.48 -7.53 -1.11
N ARG A 82 -11.63 -6.33 -0.50
CA ARG A 82 -10.47 -5.70 0.12
C ARG A 82 -9.92 -6.50 1.29
N MET A 83 -10.82 -7.14 2.07
CA MET A 83 -10.38 -7.94 3.20
C MET A 83 -9.68 -9.22 2.74
N ARG A 84 -10.21 -9.87 1.71
CA ARG A 84 -9.61 -11.06 1.14
C ARG A 84 -8.25 -10.78 0.49
N ILE A 85 -8.19 -9.72 -0.29
CA ILE A 85 -6.97 -9.35 -1.04
C ILE A 85 -5.87 -8.93 -0.08
N GLU A 86 -6.21 -8.15 0.95
CA GLU A 86 -5.23 -7.72 1.94
C GLU A 86 -4.57 -8.93 2.60
N GLN A 87 -5.37 -9.92 3.01
CA GLN A 87 -4.82 -11.12 3.63
C GLN A 87 -3.95 -11.92 2.66
N GLU A 88 -4.39 -12.04 1.42
CA GLU A 88 -3.65 -12.74 0.38
C GLU A 88 -2.29 -12.10 0.14
N LEU A 89 -2.25 -10.79 -0.01
CA LEU A 89 -1.01 -10.09 -0.31
C LEU A 89 -0.07 -10.02 0.90
N ARG A 90 -0.60 -9.89 2.10
CA ARG A 90 0.25 -9.94 3.29
C ARG A 90 0.92 -11.28 3.45
N ALA A 91 0.21 -12.37 3.12
CA ALA A 91 0.80 -13.70 3.17
C ALA A 91 1.87 -13.88 2.09
N GLN A 92 1.66 -13.30 0.92
CA GLN A 92 2.58 -13.43 -0.20
C GLN A 92 3.86 -12.61 -0.01
N TYR A 93 3.74 -11.38 0.49
CA TYR A 93 4.88 -10.46 0.57
C TYR A 93 5.49 -10.34 1.96
N ASN A 94 4.73 -10.70 2.98
CA ASN A 94 5.18 -10.63 4.37
C ASN A 94 5.86 -9.28 4.68
N PRO A 95 5.13 -8.16 4.55
CA PRO A 95 5.75 -6.83 4.69
C PRO A 95 6.29 -6.60 6.09
N PRO A 96 7.35 -5.77 6.23
CA PRO A 96 7.94 -5.50 7.54
C PRO A 96 7.03 -4.69 8.47
N CYS A 97 6.10 -3.92 7.92
CA CYS A 97 5.19 -3.14 8.75
C CYS A 97 3.82 -3.78 8.79
N GLY A 98 3.15 -3.59 9.91
CA GLY A 98 1.87 -4.23 10.13
C GLY A 98 2.06 -5.59 10.77
N ASP A 99 1.31 -5.80 11.84
CA ASP A 99 1.43 -7.01 12.62
C ASP A 99 0.35 -8.01 12.24
N ARG A 100 0.70 -9.28 12.31
CA ARG A 100 -0.26 -10.33 11.98
C ARG A 100 -0.34 -11.33 13.10
#